data_7dd3d4f552dd4b32650859a9deaca700
#
_entry.id   7dd3d4f552dd4b32650859a9deaca700
#
_cell.length_a   1.000
_cell.length_b   1.000
_cell.length_c   1.000
_cell.angle_alpha   90.00
_cell.angle_beta   90.00
_cell.angle_gamma   90.00
#
_symmetry.space_group_name_H-M   'P 1'
#
loop_
_entity.id
_entity.type
_entity.pdbx_description
1 polymer ?
#
loop_
_entity_poly.entity_id
_entity_poly.type
_entity_poly.pdbx_seq_one_letter_code
_entity_poly.pdbx_strand_id
1 'polypeptide(L)'
;MRTAEELRNELRGMDRRSYPAYKALAGTWQFEKYRLTIDHVQGDPFASPSSLHVELSHRQARIPERYYENPYAKTALRDYIVREAGRQFEKCNFKARGSGKSGLMSISRCGQEVLERSACEIDGEGIILRFHVGFPAFGRTIQAKELEKILFDFLPECIENAMCWRRLDHRAVEQAVWLAEDQEALRKILVERQWVAFAANGSVLPRKSGVSELPMTGSVPFTAPDSMTETVELPHRGKVTGMAVPEGITLIVGGGYHGKSTFLEALQNGVYNHIGGDGRELVITDNTAVKLRAEDGRSVRNVDISMFINDLPNGRDTTCFSTMDASGSTSQAAGVVESMEAGTRLLLIDEDTSATNFMVRDALMQRVISREKEPITPFIERMRALYEQAGISTILVAGSSGAFFYEADRVIQMDRYHVVDITEKVRTICGQNACGQHVMEQVQTSAFEMPVFDRKSPAAGHKREVTDTGRERGGRRGRHGSGAADRPRTMKVKIMGKEMLMLDKENVDLRYTEQLADSEQTMALAYFMRYLLEKAKSAQTVRESVSEIETLFEKKGWQAFCSGYVPCGLARPRTQEIYAVLNRYRG
;
A
#
# COMPACT_ATOMS: atom_id res chain seq x y z
N MET A 1 13.03 -22.70 30.37
CA MET A 1 13.01 -21.37 29.71
C MET A 1 14.09 -20.54 30.33
N ARG A 2 14.97 -19.92 29.57
CA ARG A 2 16.07 -19.09 30.09
C ARG A 2 15.52 -17.82 30.75
N THR A 3 16.11 -17.40 31.85
CA THR A 3 15.65 -16.24 32.63
C THR A 3 16.38 -14.96 32.27
N ALA A 4 15.82 -13.83 32.62
CA ALA A 4 16.47 -12.52 32.45
C ALA A 4 17.80 -12.42 33.19
N GLU A 5 17.91 -13.07 34.35
CA GLU A 5 19.16 -13.11 35.13
C GLU A 5 20.25 -13.93 34.43
N GLU A 6 19.88 -15.06 33.81
CA GLU A 6 20.81 -15.83 32.97
C GLU A 6 21.28 -15.01 31.77
N LEU A 7 20.36 -14.25 31.09
CA LEU A 7 20.73 -13.33 30.01
C LEU A 7 21.77 -12.30 30.48
N ARG A 8 21.54 -11.71 31.66
CA ARG A 8 22.45 -10.71 32.24
C ARG A 8 23.82 -11.32 32.52
N ASN A 9 23.86 -12.53 33.04
CA ASN A 9 25.12 -13.24 33.38
C ASN A 9 25.87 -13.65 32.08
N GLU A 10 25.16 -14.19 31.06
CA GLU A 10 25.76 -14.50 29.76
C GLU A 10 26.34 -13.23 29.11
N LEU A 11 25.59 -12.14 29.15
CA LEU A 11 26.01 -10.86 28.56
C LEU A 11 27.27 -10.33 29.25
N ARG A 12 27.33 -10.34 30.59
CA ARG A 12 28.53 -9.92 31.34
C ARG A 12 29.73 -10.82 31.07
N GLY A 13 29.51 -12.13 30.90
CA GLY A 13 30.55 -13.08 30.50
C GLY A 13 31.11 -12.89 29.09
N MET A 14 30.42 -12.11 28.24
CA MET A 14 30.84 -11.77 26.88
C MET A 14 31.58 -10.43 26.77
N ASP A 15 31.67 -9.65 27.85
CA ASP A 15 32.29 -8.32 27.80
C ASP A 15 33.70 -8.39 27.21
N ARG A 16 34.02 -7.44 26.34
CA ARG A 16 35.29 -7.36 25.61
C ARG A 16 35.62 -8.51 24.66
N ARG A 17 34.71 -9.48 24.44
CA ARG A 17 34.88 -10.49 23.38
C ARG A 17 34.62 -9.89 22.00
N SER A 18 34.94 -10.67 20.96
CA SER A 18 34.65 -10.29 19.57
C SER A 18 33.14 -10.27 19.30
N TYR A 19 32.68 -9.36 18.45
CA TYR A 19 31.27 -9.10 18.16
C TYR A 19 30.42 -10.34 17.83
N PRO A 20 30.92 -11.33 17.06
CA PRO A 20 30.15 -12.55 16.76
C PRO A 20 29.71 -13.36 17.99
N ALA A 21 30.32 -13.16 19.15
CA ALA A 21 29.91 -13.84 20.37
C ALA A 21 28.48 -13.47 20.81
N TYR A 22 27.95 -12.30 20.43
CA TYR A 22 26.55 -11.92 20.66
C TYR A 22 25.53 -12.89 20.07
N LYS A 23 25.90 -13.70 19.07
CA LYS A 23 25.01 -14.71 18.47
C LYS A 23 24.50 -15.74 19.49
N ALA A 24 25.24 -15.99 20.56
CA ALA A 24 24.81 -16.90 21.62
C ALA A 24 23.58 -16.37 22.39
N LEU A 25 23.32 -15.07 22.37
CA LEU A 25 22.16 -14.46 23.01
C LEU A 25 20.84 -14.72 22.27
N ALA A 26 20.88 -15.25 21.02
CA ALA A 26 19.68 -15.57 20.27
C ALA A 26 18.79 -16.56 21.01
N GLY A 27 17.46 -16.33 20.94
CA GLY A 27 16.44 -17.14 21.58
C GLY A 27 15.60 -16.39 22.59
N THR A 28 14.78 -17.12 23.36
CA THR A 28 13.74 -16.54 24.22
C THR A 28 14.18 -16.50 25.68
N TRP A 29 13.91 -15.37 26.33
CA TRP A 29 14.28 -15.02 27.69
C TRP A 29 13.07 -14.56 28.48
N GLN A 30 12.82 -15.12 29.65
CA GLN A 30 11.70 -14.76 30.51
C GLN A 30 12.08 -13.59 31.42
N PHE A 31 11.44 -12.46 31.22
CA PHE A 31 11.43 -11.31 32.11
C PHE A 31 10.22 -11.41 33.06
N GLU A 32 10.20 -10.59 34.11
CA GLU A 32 9.13 -10.62 35.13
C GLU A 32 7.72 -10.44 34.50
N LYS A 33 7.57 -9.52 33.55
CA LYS A 33 6.27 -9.14 32.96
C LYS A 33 6.07 -9.61 31.53
N TYR A 34 7.13 -9.94 30.80
CA TYR A 34 7.07 -10.26 29.37
C TYR A 34 8.12 -11.29 28.99
N ARG A 35 7.99 -11.85 27.82
CA ARG A 35 9.03 -12.65 27.17
C ARG A 35 9.75 -11.79 26.15
N LEU A 36 11.08 -11.77 26.18
CA LEU A 36 11.94 -11.17 25.17
C LEU A 36 12.54 -12.27 24.29
N THR A 37 12.35 -12.18 23.01
CA THR A 37 13.04 -13.05 22.05
C THR A 37 14.00 -12.22 21.18
N ILE A 38 15.23 -12.67 21.09
CA ILE A 38 16.25 -12.17 20.17
C ILE A 38 16.23 -13.09 18.96
N ASP A 39 15.53 -12.66 17.89
CA ASP A 39 15.28 -13.44 16.69
C ASP A 39 16.51 -13.55 15.81
N HIS A 40 17.20 -12.43 15.65
CA HIS A 40 18.40 -12.31 14.83
C HIS A 40 19.41 -11.35 15.44
N VAL A 41 20.65 -11.76 15.51
CA VAL A 41 21.77 -10.92 15.96
C VAL A 41 22.56 -10.44 14.76
N GLN A 42 22.75 -9.13 14.63
CA GLN A 42 23.55 -8.51 13.56
C GLN A 42 25.00 -9.03 13.54
N GLY A 43 25.59 -9.08 12.34
CA GLY A 43 26.93 -9.65 12.13
C GLY A 43 28.07 -8.79 12.63
N ASP A 44 27.92 -7.47 12.60
CA ASP A 44 28.85 -6.45 13.11
C ASP A 44 28.09 -5.13 13.40
N PRO A 45 28.70 -4.15 14.10
CA PRO A 45 28.00 -2.91 14.51
C PRO A 45 27.51 -2.03 13.36
N PHE A 46 27.98 -2.25 12.13
CA PHE A 46 27.61 -1.45 10.95
C PHE A 46 26.54 -2.14 10.09
N ALA A 47 26.30 -3.43 10.31
CA ALA A 47 25.27 -4.20 9.64
C ALA A 47 23.84 -3.73 10.00
N SER A 48 22.82 -4.34 9.39
CA SER A 48 21.42 -4.15 9.81
C SER A 48 21.27 -4.53 11.29
N PRO A 49 20.50 -3.76 12.09
CA PRO A 49 20.35 -4.01 13.53
C PRO A 49 19.81 -5.40 13.83
N SER A 50 20.02 -5.86 15.04
CA SER A 50 19.43 -7.11 15.55
C SER A 50 17.90 -6.99 15.59
N SER A 51 17.21 -8.08 15.28
CA SER A 51 15.74 -8.17 15.34
C SER A 51 15.33 -8.83 16.64
N LEU A 52 14.42 -8.17 17.34
CA LEU A 52 13.88 -8.63 18.62
C LEU A 52 12.37 -8.52 18.62
N HIS A 53 11.72 -9.32 19.44
CA HIS A 53 10.33 -9.07 19.80
C HIS A 53 10.06 -9.32 21.28
N VAL A 54 8.99 -8.69 21.75
CA VAL A 54 8.47 -8.86 23.10
C VAL A 54 7.05 -9.38 23.01
N GLU A 55 6.74 -10.35 23.86
CA GLU A 55 5.39 -10.88 24.04
C GLU A 55 4.87 -10.52 25.43
N LEU A 56 3.75 -9.81 25.47
CA LEU A 56 3.09 -9.37 26.70
C LEU A 56 1.67 -9.94 26.75
N SER A 57 1.35 -10.75 27.76
CA SER A 57 0.01 -11.33 27.89
C SER A 57 -1.07 -10.26 28.14
N HIS A 58 -2.32 -10.52 27.72
CA HIS A 58 -3.46 -9.64 28.01
C HIS A 58 -3.62 -9.33 29.50
N ARG A 59 -3.34 -10.33 30.37
CA ARG A 59 -3.36 -10.15 31.83
C ARG A 59 -2.38 -9.08 32.31
N GLN A 60 -1.23 -8.95 31.66
CA GLN A 60 -0.20 -7.97 32.02
C GLN A 60 -0.42 -6.63 31.33
N ALA A 61 -0.80 -6.63 30.06
CA ALA A 61 -1.14 -5.42 29.29
C ALA A 61 -2.36 -4.70 29.86
N ARG A 62 -3.40 -5.46 30.29
CA ARG A 62 -4.66 -4.97 30.84
C ARG A 62 -5.41 -3.97 29.94
N ILE A 63 -5.20 -4.01 28.63
CA ILE A 63 -5.96 -3.22 27.69
C ILE A 63 -7.38 -3.79 27.62
N PRO A 64 -8.44 -2.96 27.77
CA PRO A 64 -9.82 -3.44 27.67
C PRO A 64 -10.10 -4.06 26.30
N GLU A 65 -10.79 -5.21 26.29
CA GLU A 65 -11.06 -6.02 25.09
C GLU A 65 -11.81 -5.24 24.01
N ARG A 66 -12.72 -4.34 24.41
CA ARG A 66 -13.47 -3.46 23.49
C ARG A 66 -12.60 -2.69 22.48
N TYR A 67 -11.31 -2.48 22.77
CA TYR A 67 -10.40 -1.77 21.87
C TYR A 67 -9.72 -2.68 20.84
N TYR A 68 -9.94 -4.00 20.89
CA TYR A 68 -9.40 -4.95 19.91
C TYR A 68 -10.34 -6.12 19.55
N GLU A 69 -11.63 -6.05 19.95
CA GLU A 69 -12.62 -7.08 19.64
C GLU A 69 -13.00 -7.13 18.15
N ASN A 70 -13.01 -5.98 17.48
CA ASN A 70 -13.26 -5.90 16.05
C ASN A 70 -11.96 -5.60 15.25
N PRO A 71 -11.90 -5.98 13.94
CA PRO A 71 -10.67 -5.84 13.15
C PRO A 71 -10.16 -4.41 13.02
N TYR A 72 -11.05 -3.41 12.93
CA TYR A 72 -10.70 -2.01 12.73
C TYR A 72 -10.12 -1.40 14.01
N ALA A 73 -10.79 -1.61 15.13
CA ALA A 73 -10.32 -1.23 16.45
C ALA A 73 -8.96 -1.84 16.75
N LYS A 74 -8.81 -3.15 16.45
CA LYS A 74 -7.56 -3.88 16.61
C LYS A 74 -6.43 -3.25 15.80
N THR A 75 -6.67 -2.91 14.53
CA THR A 75 -5.66 -2.28 13.66
C THR A 75 -5.28 -0.89 14.16
N ALA A 76 -6.25 -0.08 14.60
CA ALA A 76 -6.01 1.24 15.18
C ALA A 76 -5.20 1.17 16.48
N LEU A 77 -5.53 0.22 17.36
CA LEU A 77 -4.78 -0.01 18.59
C LEU A 77 -3.34 -0.47 18.31
N ARG A 78 -3.14 -1.40 17.37
CA ARG A 78 -1.80 -1.84 16.94
C ARG A 78 -0.98 -0.67 16.42
N ASP A 79 -1.55 0.16 15.54
CA ASP A 79 -0.89 1.33 14.98
C ASP A 79 -0.54 2.35 16.08
N TYR A 80 -1.46 2.59 17.03
CA TYR A 80 -1.21 3.45 18.20
C TYR A 80 -0.04 2.93 19.05
N ILE A 81 0.02 1.62 19.35
CA ILE A 81 1.10 1.00 20.13
C ILE A 81 2.44 1.15 19.39
N VAL A 82 2.48 0.94 18.06
CA VAL A 82 3.69 1.10 17.25
C VAL A 82 4.21 2.54 17.32
N ARG A 83 3.31 3.54 17.17
CA ARG A 83 3.67 4.97 17.26
C ARG A 83 4.17 5.33 18.64
N GLU A 84 3.52 4.82 19.69
CA GLU A 84 3.95 5.08 21.06
C GLU A 84 5.30 4.41 21.36
N ALA A 85 5.50 3.16 20.96
CA ALA A 85 6.78 2.48 21.08
C ALA A 85 7.89 3.24 20.32
N GLY A 86 7.61 3.75 19.12
CA GLY A 86 8.53 4.60 18.38
C GLY A 86 8.94 5.85 19.16
N ARG A 87 7.96 6.56 19.75
CA ARG A 87 8.22 7.74 20.61
C ARG A 87 9.07 7.40 21.84
N GLN A 88 8.83 6.25 22.47
CA GLN A 88 9.61 5.82 23.62
C GLN A 88 11.04 5.42 23.22
N PHE A 89 11.21 4.70 22.11
CA PHE A 89 12.53 4.33 21.60
C PHE A 89 13.36 5.55 21.19
N GLU A 90 12.76 6.58 20.59
CA GLU A 90 13.47 7.81 20.27
C GLU A 90 14.05 8.50 21.52
N LYS A 91 13.35 8.47 22.66
CA LYS A 91 13.85 9.02 23.92
C LYS A 91 15.11 8.29 24.41
N CYS A 92 15.28 7.01 24.06
CA CYS A 92 16.40 6.17 24.49
C CYS A 92 17.46 5.99 23.40
N ASN A 93 17.15 6.37 22.17
CA ASN A 93 17.96 6.12 20.99
C ASN A 93 19.36 6.72 21.14
N PHE A 94 20.40 5.93 20.88
CA PHE A 94 21.81 6.27 21.00
C PHE A 94 22.28 6.73 22.41
N LYS A 95 21.50 6.54 23.47
CA LYS A 95 21.97 6.76 24.85
C LYS A 95 22.98 5.69 25.27
N ALA A 96 22.87 4.47 24.80
CA ALA A 96 23.90 3.46 24.88
C ALA A 96 24.96 3.75 23.81
N ARG A 97 26.24 3.82 24.24
CA ARG A 97 27.35 4.30 23.39
C ARG A 97 28.02 3.15 22.64
N GLY A 98 28.58 3.46 21.47
CA GLY A 98 29.36 2.52 20.67
C GLY A 98 29.58 2.96 19.22
N SER A 99 30.17 2.08 18.44
CA SER A 99 30.47 2.32 17.01
C SER A 99 29.28 1.94 16.13
N GLY A 100 29.18 2.57 14.97
CA GLY A 100 28.18 2.26 13.95
C GLY A 100 26.74 2.47 14.43
N LYS A 101 25.92 1.42 14.39
CA LYS A 101 24.53 1.43 14.85
C LYS A 101 24.35 1.08 16.33
N SER A 102 25.42 1.05 17.11
CA SER A 102 25.35 0.76 18.54
C SER A 102 24.38 1.70 19.26
N GLY A 103 23.52 1.16 20.08
CA GLY A 103 22.53 1.93 20.83
C GLY A 103 21.30 2.37 20.05
N LEU A 104 21.19 2.03 18.75
CA LEU A 104 19.98 2.25 17.98
C LEU A 104 18.84 1.40 18.56
N MET A 105 17.71 2.03 18.81
CA MET A 105 16.41 1.38 19.07
C MET A 105 15.41 1.92 18.06
N SER A 106 14.81 1.05 17.26
CA SER A 106 13.91 1.48 16.19
C SER A 106 12.78 0.47 15.94
N ILE A 107 11.67 0.99 15.48
CA ILE A 107 10.47 0.26 15.06
C ILE A 107 9.96 0.87 13.76
N SER A 108 8.90 0.35 13.17
CA SER A 108 8.21 0.92 12.00
C SER A 108 7.97 2.42 12.16
N ARG A 109 8.30 3.19 11.12
CA ARG A 109 8.02 4.64 11.05
C ARG A 109 6.70 4.84 10.35
N CYS A 110 5.61 5.02 11.12
CA CYS A 110 4.28 5.20 10.58
C CYS A 110 4.10 6.59 9.94
N GLY A 111 3.53 6.63 8.73
CA GLY A 111 3.03 7.85 8.06
C GLY A 111 1.69 8.33 8.65
N GLN A 112 0.86 8.97 7.83
CA GLN A 112 -0.47 9.44 8.24
C GLN A 112 -1.52 8.31 8.18
N GLU A 113 -1.28 7.29 7.39
CA GLU A 113 -2.16 6.16 7.18
C GLU A 113 -2.05 5.15 8.34
N VAL A 114 -3.20 4.58 8.71
CA VAL A 114 -3.30 3.48 9.68
C VAL A 114 -3.22 2.16 8.95
N LEU A 115 -2.11 1.44 9.12
CA LEU A 115 -1.84 0.19 8.41
C LEU A 115 -1.70 -1.00 9.37
N GLU A 116 -2.12 -2.18 8.92
CA GLU A 116 -1.86 -3.43 9.63
C GLU A 116 -0.39 -3.83 9.46
N ARG A 117 0.41 -3.66 10.53
CA ARG A 117 1.86 -3.86 10.51
C ARG A 117 2.29 -5.09 11.29
N SER A 118 3.35 -5.76 10.80
CA SER A 118 4.02 -6.84 11.54
C SER A 118 4.71 -6.36 12.82
N ALA A 119 4.97 -5.07 12.94
CA ALA A 119 5.60 -4.47 14.11
C ALA A 119 4.78 -4.69 15.39
N CYS A 120 3.45 -4.73 15.30
CA CYS A 120 2.57 -5.06 16.43
C CYS A 120 1.48 -6.03 15.99
N GLU A 121 1.33 -7.13 16.71
CA GLU A 121 0.23 -8.09 16.57
C GLU A 121 -0.49 -8.25 17.90
N ILE A 122 -1.80 -8.46 17.84
CA ILE A 122 -2.66 -8.76 18.99
C ILE A 122 -3.42 -10.03 18.64
N ASP A 123 -3.20 -11.09 19.41
CA ASP A 123 -3.86 -12.39 19.24
C ASP A 123 -4.60 -12.80 20.53
N GLY A 124 -5.00 -14.08 20.63
CA GLY A 124 -5.70 -14.60 21.80
C GLY A 124 -4.84 -14.72 23.07
N GLU A 125 -3.52 -14.70 22.95
CA GLU A 125 -2.58 -14.83 24.08
C GLU A 125 -2.10 -13.48 24.62
N GLY A 126 -1.95 -12.48 23.73
CA GLY A 126 -1.44 -11.17 24.12
C GLY A 126 -1.06 -10.26 22.98
N ILE A 127 -0.05 -9.44 23.23
CA ILE A 127 0.48 -8.44 22.31
C ILE A 127 1.93 -8.78 22.00
N ILE A 128 2.25 -8.85 20.72
CA ILE A 128 3.61 -9.03 20.22
C ILE A 128 4.09 -7.70 19.65
N LEU A 129 5.22 -7.20 20.11
CA LEU A 129 5.86 -6.00 19.58
C LEU A 129 7.24 -6.35 19.03
N ARG A 130 7.46 -6.13 17.72
CA ARG A 130 8.73 -6.39 17.04
C ARG A 130 9.46 -5.08 16.74
N PHE A 131 10.77 -5.10 16.96
CA PHE A 131 11.61 -3.91 16.83
C PHE A 131 13.06 -4.29 16.56
N HIS A 132 13.89 -3.28 16.37
CA HIS A 132 15.31 -3.45 16.11
C HIS A 132 16.17 -2.80 17.20
N VAL A 133 17.28 -3.47 17.53
CA VAL A 133 18.28 -2.96 18.46
C VAL A 133 19.68 -3.10 17.85
N GLY A 134 20.42 -2.00 17.80
CA GLY A 134 21.84 -2.01 17.46
C GLY A 134 22.68 -2.42 18.67
N PHE A 135 23.21 -3.64 18.67
CA PHE A 135 23.99 -4.17 19.79
C PHE A 135 25.31 -3.41 19.92
N PRO A 136 25.62 -2.87 21.13
CA PRO A 136 26.76 -1.99 21.35
C PRO A 136 28.13 -2.67 21.23
N ALA A 137 29.05 -2.00 20.54
CA ALA A 137 30.45 -2.37 20.48
C ALA A 137 31.36 -1.15 20.33
N PHE A 138 32.59 -1.26 20.76
CA PHE A 138 33.65 -0.33 20.41
C PHE A 138 34.55 -0.96 19.34
N GLY A 139 34.56 -0.40 18.13
CA GLY A 139 35.05 -1.12 16.97
C GLY A 139 34.24 -2.42 16.77
N ARG A 140 34.87 -3.57 16.94
CA ARG A 140 34.22 -4.92 16.91
C ARG A 140 34.31 -5.63 18.25
N THR A 141 34.53 -4.90 19.35
CA THR A 141 34.64 -5.42 20.70
C THR A 141 33.36 -5.15 21.47
N ILE A 142 32.76 -6.18 22.01
CA ILE A 142 31.49 -6.14 22.75
C ILE A 142 31.57 -5.16 23.93
N GLN A 143 30.51 -4.33 24.08
CA GLN A 143 30.28 -3.45 25.21
C GLN A 143 29.07 -3.96 25.99
N ALA A 144 29.26 -4.99 26.83
CA ALA A 144 28.18 -5.68 27.54
C ALA A 144 27.35 -4.74 28.41
N LYS A 145 27.99 -3.82 29.14
CA LYS A 145 27.31 -2.85 30.00
C LYS A 145 26.35 -1.93 29.24
N GLU A 146 26.71 -1.56 28.01
CA GLU A 146 25.84 -0.72 27.18
C GLU A 146 24.62 -1.48 26.68
N LEU A 147 24.77 -2.77 26.31
CA LEU A 147 23.61 -3.61 25.96
C LEU A 147 22.75 -3.94 27.19
N GLU A 148 23.38 -4.11 28.37
CA GLU A 148 22.64 -4.29 29.63
C GLU A 148 21.72 -3.10 29.91
N LYS A 149 22.18 -1.85 29.73
CA LYS A 149 21.33 -0.66 29.85
C LYS A 149 20.13 -0.72 28.89
N ILE A 150 20.34 -1.14 27.64
CA ILE A 150 19.26 -1.22 26.66
C ILE A 150 18.22 -2.25 27.12
N LEU A 151 18.64 -3.47 27.44
CA LEU A 151 17.73 -4.59 27.67
C LEU A 151 17.09 -4.57 29.05
N PHE A 152 17.74 -3.98 30.08
CA PHE A 152 17.28 -4.06 31.48
C PHE A 152 16.83 -2.72 32.06
N ASP A 153 17.25 -1.58 31.49
CA ASP A 153 16.83 -0.26 31.97
C ASP A 153 15.86 0.39 30.97
N PHE A 154 16.25 0.54 29.69
CA PHE A 154 15.44 1.27 28.70
C PHE A 154 14.25 0.47 28.19
N LEU A 155 14.48 -0.77 27.76
CA LEU A 155 13.43 -1.61 27.16
C LEU A 155 12.25 -1.85 28.10
N PRO A 156 12.42 -2.23 29.39
CA PRO A 156 11.29 -2.42 30.30
C PRO A 156 10.43 -1.17 30.44
N GLU A 157 11.03 0.02 30.53
CA GLU A 157 10.31 1.28 30.62
C GLU A 157 9.55 1.58 29.33
N CYS A 158 10.17 1.37 28.15
CA CYS A 158 9.53 1.54 26.86
C CYS A 158 8.32 0.61 26.69
N ILE A 159 8.44 -0.67 27.07
CA ILE A 159 7.36 -1.66 27.03
C ILE A 159 6.21 -1.25 27.93
N GLU A 160 6.49 -0.86 29.19
CA GLU A 160 5.44 -0.40 30.09
C GLU A 160 4.69 0.81 29.55
N ASN A 161 5.42 1.79 29.01
CA ASN A 161 4.82 3.03 28.49
C ASN A 161 4.04 2.82 27.19
N ALA A 162 4.41 1.84 26.35
CA ALA A 162 3.79 1.62 25.05
C ALA A 162 2.71 0.53 25.03
N MET A 163 2.77 -0.45 25.96
CA MET A 163 1.92 -1.65 25.87
C MET A 163 1.05 -1.89 27.12
N CYS A 164 1.29 -1.19 28.24
CA CYS A 164 0.52 -1.41 29.48
C CYS A 164 -0.55 -0.33 29.65
N TRP A 165 -1.81 -0.73 29.76
CA TRP A 165 -2.96 0.15 29.91
C TRP A 165 -2.75 1.27 30.93
N ARG A 166 -2.23 0.94 32.12
CA ARG A 166 -1.97 1.89 33.20
C ARG A 166 -1.04 3.07 32.85
N ARG A 167 -0.27 2.94 31.76
CA ARG A 167 0.71 3.94 31.30
C ARG A 167 0.31 4.63 30.01
N LEU A 168 -0.59 4.01 29.24
CA LEU A 168 -1.10 4.59 28.00
C LEU A 168 -1.98 5.81 28.30
N ASP A 169 -2.00 6.74 27.39
CA ASP A 169 -3.03 7.79 27.36
C ASP A 169 -4.35 7.17 26.90
N HIS A 170 -5.22 6.87 27.88
CA HIS A 170 -6.49 6.19 27.64
C HIS A 170 -7.38 6.96 26.66
N ARG A 171 -7.38 8.30 26.76
CA ARG A 171 -8.17 9.15 25.89
C ARG A 171 -7.65 9.12 24.45
N ALA A 172 -6.34 9.13 24.26
CA ALA A 172 -5.75 9.05 22.93
C ALA A 172 -5.98 7.67 22.29
N VAL A 173 -5.91 6.57 23.05
CA VAL A 173 -6.28 5.22 22.58
C VAL A 173 -7.75 5.19 22.15
N GLU A 174 -8.64 5.67 23.00
CA GLU A 174 -10.09 5.72 22.72
C GLU A 174 -10.38 6.51 21.45
N GLN A 175 -9.80 7.71 21.31
CA GLN A 175 -9.94 8.54 20.11
C GLN A 175 -9.43 7.86 18.84
N ALA A 176 -8.29 7.14 18.91
CA ALA A 176 -7.75 6.41 17.76
C ALA A 176 -8.69 5.27 17.31
N VAL A 177 -9.23 4.52 18.26
CA VAL A 177 -10.17 3.43 17.99
C VAL A 177 -11.51 3.96 17.48
N TRP A 178 -12.09 4.96 18.15
CA TRP A 178 -13.35 5.58 17.72
C TRP A 178 -13.27 6.17 16.31
N LEU A 179 -12.13 6.80 15.99
CA LEU A 179 -11.92 7.32 14.63
C LEU A 179 -11.92 6.19 13.59
N ALA A 180 -11.26 5.07 13.87
CA ALA A 180 -11.25 3.93 12.95
C ALA A 180 -12.65 3.32 12.78
N GLU A 181 -13.44 3.26 13.84
CA GLU A 181 -14.84 2.79 13.80
C GLU A 181 -15.73 3.76 12.99
N ASP A 182 -15.54 5.08 13.15
CA ASP A 182 -16.24 6.09 12.36
C ASP A 182 -15.87 6.01 10.86
N GLN A 183 -14.57 5.84 10.55
CA GLN A 183 -14.10 5.69 9.18
C GLN A 183 -14.69 4.44 8.51
N GLU A 184 -14.78 3.34 9.24
CA GLU A 184 -15.36 2.11 8.73
C GLU A 184 -16.87 2.19 8.59
N ALA A 185 -17.56 2.86 9.53
CA ALA A 185 -18.99 3.16 9.39
C ALA A 185 -19.24 3.99 8.13
N LEU A 186 -18.38 4.99 7.86
CA LEU A 186 -18.49 5.80 6.65
C LEU A 186 -18.27 4.97 5.38
N ARG A 187 -17.32 4.01 5.36
CA ARG A 187 -17.17 3.09 4.22
C ARG A 187 -18.41 2.24 3.96
N LYS A 188 -19.09 1.77 5.01
CA LYS A 188 -20.37 1.05 4.88
C LYS A 188 -21.46 1.96 4.30
N ILE A 189 -21.54 3.20 4.77
CA ILE A 189 -22.47 4.20 4.25
C ILE A 189 -22.21 4.48 2.76
N LEU A 190 -20.95 4.53 2.30
CA LEU A 190 -20.65 4.66 0.86
C LEU A 190 -21.34 3.56 0.06
N VAL A 191 -21.19 2.31 0.48
CA VAL A 191 -21.83 1.16 -0.22
C VAL A 191 -23.35 1.23 -0.16
N GLU A 192 -23.92 1.51 1.01
CA GLU A 192 -25.37 1.57 1.23
C GLU A 192 -26.06 2.67 0.40
N ARG A 193 -25.37 3.82 0.22
CA ARG A 193 -25.90 4.98 -0.50
C ARG A 193 -25.42 5.07 -1.94
N GLN A 194 -24.71 4.06 -2.44
CA GLN A 194 -24.12 4.04 -3.78
C GLN A 194 -23.22 5.26 -4.03
N TRP A 195 -22.33 5.55 -3.09
CA TRP A 195 -21.30 6.56 -3.21
C TRP A 195 -19.94 5.91 -3.38
N VAL A 196 -19.06 6.58 -4.11
CA VAL A 196 -17.68 6.14 -4.32
C VAL A 196 -16.67 6.90 -3.47
N ALA A 197 -17.05 8.08 -2.97
CA ALA A 197 -16.24 8.86 -2.05
C ALA A 197 -17.08 9.82 -1.19
N PHE A 198 -16.52 10.23 -0.06
CA PHE A 198 -17.05 11.26 0.81
C PHE A 198 -15.89 12.12 1.32
N ALA A 199 -16.05 13.44 1.29
CA ALA A 199 -15.11 14.40 1.86
C ALA A 199 -15.83 15.30 2.87
N ALA A 200 -15.47 15.18 4.14
CA ALA A 200 -16.09 15.95 5.21
C ALA A 200 -15.74 17.45 5.13
N ASN A 201 -16.70 18.30 5.44
CA ASN A 201 -16.47 19.74 5.61
C ASN A 201 -15.43 19.98 6.71
N GLY A 202 -14.53 20.95 6.48
CA GLY A 202 -13.42 21.26 7.37
C GLY A 202 -12.15 20.43 7.15
N SER A 203 -12.17 19.46 6.23
CA SER A 203 -10.97 18.68 5.90
C SER A 203 -9.85 19.55 5.34
N VAL A 204 -8.60 19.22 5.68
CA VAL A 204 -7.39 19.87 5.19
C VAL A 204 -6.79 18.99 4.08
N LEU A 205 -7.05 19.35 2.83
CA LEU A 205 -6.64 18.52 1.70
C LEU A 205 -5.15 18.66 1.34
N PRO A 206 -4.55 19.88 1.28
CA PRO A 206 -3.18 20.04 0.87
C PRO A 206 -2.18 19.60 1.94
N ARG A 207 -1.02 19.11 1.47
CA ARG A 207 0.13 18.77 2.30
C ARG A 207 1.09 19.94 2.39
N LYS A 208 1.90 19.97 3.46
CA LYS A 208 2.86 21.04 3.75
C LYS A 208 3.85 21.29 2.61
N SER A 209 4.25 20.24 1.89
CA SER A 209 5.10 20.30 0.69
C SER A 209 4.97 19.00 -0.11
N GLY A 210 5.49 18.97 -1.34
CA GLY A 210 5.50 17.78 -2.19
C GLY A 210 6.28 16.57 -1.65
N VAL A 211 7.04 16.75 -0.57
CA VAL A 211 7.80 15.67 0.09
C VAL A 211 7.35 15.42 1.53
N SER A 212 6.30 16.11 1.98
CA SER A 212 5.78 16.00 3.35
C SER A 212 4.32 15.54 3.32
N GLU A 213 4.01 14.51 4.08
CA GLU A 213 2.63 14.03 4.25
C GLU A 213 1.86 14.75 5.36
N LEU A 214 2.51 15.69 6.07
CA LEU A 214 1.86 16.47 7.10
C LEU A 214 0.88 17.49 6.49
N PRO A 215 -0.27 17.78 7.15
CA PRO A 215 -1.23 18.75 6.67
C PRO A 215 -0.64 20.16 6.57
N MET A 216 -1.08 20.93 5.56
CA MET A 216 -0.69 22.32 5.40
C MET A 216 -1.44 23.20 6.42
N THR A 217 -0.70 23.95 7.22
CA THR A 217 -1.28 24.93 8.14
C THR A 217 -1.77 26.17 7.39
N GLY A 218 -2.95 26.69 7.76
CA GLY A 218 -3.51 27.90 7.15
C GLY A 218 -4.06 27.72 5.73
N SER A 219 -4.26 26.49 5.27
CA SER A 219 -4.93 26.20 4.01
C SER A 219 -6.43 26.48 4.09
N VAL A 220 -7.07 26.66 2.93
CA VAL A 220 -8.52 26.73 2.82
C VAL A 220 -9.11 25.38 3.20
N PRO A 221 -9.99 25.31 4.23
CA PRO A 221 -10.68 24.08 4.59
C PRO A 221 -11.64 23.67 3.47
N PHE A 222 -11.77 22.36 3.27
CA PHE A 222 -12.72 21.82 2.32
C PHE A 222 -14.17 22.17 2.73
N THR A 223 -14.97 22.58 1.76
CA THR A 223 -16.41 22.86 1.94
C THR A 223 -17.16 22.26 0.74
N ALA A 224 -18.15 21.44 1.04
CA ALA A 224 -19.03 20.86 0.03
C ALA A 224 -19.94 21.93 -0.60
N PRO A 225 -20.21 21.86 -1.92
CA PRO A 225 -21.27 22.66 -2.52
C PRO A 225 -22.64 22.18 -2.04
N ASP A 226 -23.59 23.10 -1.85
CA ASP A 226 -24.91 22.79 -1.28
C ASP A 226 -25.63 21.63 -1.99
N SER A 227 -25.53 21.56 -3.32
CA SER A 227 -26.14 20.52 -4.17
C SER A 227 -25.56 19.11 -3.98
N MET A 228 -24.37 18.99 -3.37
CA MET A 228 -23.68 17.71 -3.12
C MET A 228 -23.43 17.50 -1.62
N THR A 229 -23.97 18.39 -0.77
CA THR A 229 -23.82 18.28 0.68
C THR A 229 -24.74 17.22 1.24
N GLU A 230 -24.14 16.24 1.89
CA GLU A 230 -24.82 15.15 2.56
C GLU A 230 -24.48 15.14 4.05
N THR A 231 -25.40 14.65 4.85
CA THR A 231 -25.18 14.44 6.28
C THR A 231 -25.20 12.94 6.58
N VAL A 232 -24.16 12.49 7.24
CA VAL A 232 -24.03 11.11 7.74
C VAL A 232 -23.98 11.11 9.25
N GLU A 233 -24.47 10.04 9.87
CA GLU A 233 -24.37 9.84 11.31
C GLU A 233 -23.35 8.77 11.61
N LEU A 234 -22.28 9.15 12.31
CA LEU A 234 -21.17 8.27 12.66
C LEU A 234 -21.30 7.84 14.13
N PRO A 235 -20.84 6.65 14.49
CA PRO A 235 -21.02 6.09 15.84
C PRO A 235 -20.50 6.97 16.98
N HIS A 236 -19.38 7.66 16.79
CA HIS A 236 -18.71 8.42 17.84
C HIS A 236 -18.71 9.92 17.60
N ARG A 237 -18.56 10.37 16.35
CA ARG A 237 -18.61 11.81 16.00
C ARG A 237 -20.02 12.36 15.83
N GLY A 238 -21.03 11.49 15.75
CA GLY A 238 -22.41 11.91 15.48
C GLY A 238 -22.59 12.44 14.07
N LYS A 239 -23.33 13.51 13.89
CA LYS A 239 -23.62 14.08 12.56
C LYS A 239 -22.42 14.78 11.96
N VAL A 240 -22.03 14.33 10.77
CA VAL A 240 -20.96 14.91 9.97
C VAL A 240 -21.54 15.31 8.61
N THR A 241 -21.25 16.53 8.16
CA THR A 241 -21.62 17.02 6.83
C THR A 241 -20.42 17.04 5.91
N GLY A 242 -20.63 16.78 4.64
CA GLY A 242 -19.57 16.77 3.63
C GLY A 242 -20.12 16.55 2.24
N MET A 243 -19.23 16.50 1.27
CA MET A 243 -19.58 16.20 -0.11
C MET A 243 -19.58 14.70 -0.35
N ALA A 244 -20.69 14.16 -0.80
CA ALA A 244 -20.79 12.81 -1.30
C ALA A 244 -20.60 12.80 -2.83
N VAL A 245 -19.78 11.86 -3.31
CA VAL A 245 -19.60 11.59 -4.74
C VAL A 245 -20.36 10.29 -5.06
N PRO A 246 -21.47 10.34 -5.81
CA PRO A 246 -22.22 9.17 -6.17
C PRO A 246 -21.47 8.28 -7.17
N GLU A 247 -21.91 7.04 -7.31
CA GLU A 247 -21.47 6.17 -8.40
C GLU A 247 -21.78 6.81 -9.77
N GLY A 248 -21.01 6.44 -10.80
CA GLY A 248 -21.10 6.98 -12.15
C GLY A 248 -19.86 7.73 -12.56
N ILE A 249 -20.03 8.77 -13.40
CA ILE A 249 -18.95 9.53 -14.02
C ILE A 249 -18.92 10.93 -13.42
N THR A 250 -17.89 11.24 -12.65
CA THR A 250 -17.66 12.57 -12.06
C THR A 250 -16.44 13.22 -12.66
N LEU A 251 -16.59 14.43 -13.20
CA LEU A 251 -15.49 15.25 -13.69
C LEU A 251 -15.08 16.29 -12.65
N ILE A 252 -13.77 16.49 -12.51
CA ILE A 252 -13.16 17.57 -11.75
C ILE A 252 -12.46 18.49 -12.75
N VAL A 253 -12.95 19.72 -12.90
CA VAL A 253 -12.42 20.69 -13.85
C VAL A 253 -11.97 21.97 -13.14
N GLY A 254 -11.33 22.88 -13.85
CA GLY A 254 -10.87 24.18 -13.30
C GLY A 254 -9.51 24.58 -13.85
N GLY A 255 -9.10 25.81 -13.60
CA GLY A 255 -7.83 26.35 -14.05
C GLY A 255 -6.61 25.64 -13.42
N GLY A 256 -5.43 25.90 -13.95
CA GLY A 256 -4.18 25.47 -13.33
C GLY A 256 -4.04 26.05 -11.91
N TYR A 257 -3.46 25.27 -10.98
CA TYR A 257 -3.22 25.67 -9.58
C TYR A 257 -4.46 25.92 -8.73
N HIS A 258 -5.66 25.57 -9.17
CA HIS A 258 -6.90 25.73 -8.40
C HIS A 258 -7.19 24.58 -7.42
N GLY A 259 -6.32 23.55 -7.33
CA GLY A 259 -6.43 22.47 -6.36
C GLY A 259 -7.00 21.15 -6.90
N LYS A 260 -7.21 20.98 -8.22
CA LYS A 260 -7.73 19.74 -8.82
C LYS A 260 -6.93 18.50 -8.42
N SER A 261 -5.63 18.52 -8.68
CA SER A 261 -4.75 17.38 -8.37
C SER A 261 -4.64 17.14 -6.86
N THR A 262 -4.68 18.20 -6.03
CA THR A 262 -4.71 18.08 -4.56
C THR A 262 -5.97 17.36 -4.09
N PHE A 263 -7.12 17.68 -4.69
CA PHE A 263 -8.37 17.02 -4.36
C PHE A 263 -8.37 15.55 -4.82
N LEU A 264 -7.91 15.28 -6.05
CA LEU A 264 -7.77 13.91 -6.55
C LEU A 264 -6.79 13.08 -5.67
N GLU A 265 -5.67 13.67 -5.24
CA GLU A 265 -4.72 13.03 -4.35
C GLU A 265 -5.33 12.71 -2.98
N ALA A 266 -6.17 13.59 -2.44
CA ALA A 266 -6.87 13.33 -1.20
C ALA A 266 -7.83 12.14 -1.34
N LEU A 267 -8.57 12.05 -2.45
CA LEU A 267 -9.43 10.91 -2.77
C LEU A 267 -8.60 9.63 -3.01
N GLN A 268 -7.45 9.75 -3.69
CA GLN A 268 -6.53 8.63 -3.94
C GLN A 268 -6.06 7.98 -2.63
N ASN A 269 -5.71 8.78 -1.63
CA ASN A 269 -5.25 8.31 -0.32
C ASN A 269 -6.41 7.94 0.61
N GLY A 270 -7.64 8.40 0.32
CA GLY A 270 -8.86 8.07 1.06
C GLY A 270 -9.24 6.58 1.07
N VAL A 271 -8.53 5.74 0.31
CA VAL A 271 -8.64 4.27 0.37
C VAL A 271 -8.09 3.69 1.68
N TYR A 272 -7.27 4.45 2.40
CA TYR A 272 -6.76 4.11 3.73
C TYR A 272 -7.49 4.89 4.82
N ASN A 273 -7.44 4.36 6.04
CA ASN A 273 -7.79 5.10 7.23
C ASN A 273 -6.61 6.00 7.63
N HIS A 274 -6.88 7.20 8.11
CA HIS A 274 -5.89 8.17 8.53
C HIS A 274 -5.97 8.45 10.03
N ILE A 275 -4.85 8.80 10.64
CA ILE A 275 -4.80 9.16 12.07
C ILE A 275 -5.52 10.49 12.34
N GLY A 276 -5.92 10.71 13.59
CA GLY A 276 -6.47 11.98 14.04
C GLY A 276 -5.48 13.13 13.91
N GLY A 277 -5.92 14.27 13.40
CA GLY A 277 -5.11 15.47 13.17
C GLY A 277 -4.41 15.48 11.80
N ASP A 278 -4.63 14.48 10.97
CA ASP A 278 -4.14 14.46 9.58
C ASP A 278 -4.86 15.45 8.66
N GLY A 279 -6.09 15.82 8.99
CA GLY A 279 -6.95 16.69 8.19
C GLY A 279 -7.69 15.97 7.06
N ARG A 280 -7.31 14.74 6.69
CA ARG A 280 -8.00 13.89 5.72
C ARG A 280 -8.70 12.70 6.39
N GLU A 281 -8.90 12.73 7.70
CA GLU A 281 -9.45 11.60 8.48
C GLU A 281 -10.80 11.14 7.99
N LEU A 282 -11.63 12.07 7.49
CA LEU A 282 -12.95 11.77 6.92
C LEU A 282 -13.03 12.14 5.43
N VAL A 283 -11.92 12.01 4.72
CA VAL A 283 -11.90 11.91 3.27
C VAL A 283 -11.78 10.43 2.94
N ILE A 284 -12.91 9.79 2.67
CA ILE A 284 -13.01 8.34 2.50
C ILE A 284 -13.41 8.04 1.07
N THR A 285 -12.71 7.10 0.46
CA THR A 285 -12.93 6.62 -0.90
C THR A 285 -13.16 5.12 -0.88
N ASP A 286 -13.91 4.61 -1.85
CA ASP A 286 -14.05 3.16 -2.04
C ASP A 286 -12.69 2.47 -1.96
N ASN A 287 -12.58 1.46 -1.11
CA ASN A 287 -11.30 0.79 -0.82
C ASN A 287 -10.73 -0.01 -2.00
N THR A 288 -11.55 -0.24 -3.05
CA THR A 288 -11.11 -0.89 -4.29
C THR A 288 -10.65 0.10 -5.36
N ALA A 289 -10.71 1.40 -5.07
CA ALA A 289 -10.33 2.44 -6.03
C ALA A 289 -8.88 2.30 -6.50
N VAL A 290 -8.66 2.50 -7.79
CA VAL A 290 -7.32 2.46 -8.42
C VAL A 290 -7.05 3.78 -9.14
N LYS A 291 -5.89 4.37 -8.85
CA LYS A 291 -5.35 5.48 -9.63
C LYS A 291 -4.73 4.92 -10.91
N LEU A 292 -5.33 5.28 -12.04
CA LEU A 292 -4.90 4.85 -13.36
C LEU A 292 -4.11 5.96 -14.06
N ARG A 293 -3.02 5.59 -14.72
CA ARG A 293 -2.19 6.50 -15.54
C ARG A 293 -1.49 5.75 -16.67
N ALA A 294 -0.91 6.49 -17.60
CA ALA A 294 0.00 5.93 -18.60
C ALA A 294 1.35 5.56 -17.97
N GLU A 295 1.88 4.39 -18.35
CA GLU A 295 3.14 3.84 -17.85
C GLU A 295 4.00 3.37 -19.04
N ASP A 296 4.70 4.32 -19.70
CA ASP A 296 5.59 3.97 -20.80
C ASP A 296 6.70 3.02 -20.35
N GLY A 297 6.98 2.00 -21.15
CA GLY A 297 8.00 0.99 -20.87
C GLY A 297 7.57 -0.12 -19.91
N ARG A 298 6.31 -0.13 -19.44
CA ARG A 298 5.79 -1.19 -18.57
C ARG A 298 5.65 -2.52 -19.33
N SER A 299 5.94 -3.63 -18.68
CA SER A 299 5.58 -4.95 -19.20
C SER A 299 4.09 -5.22 -19.04
N VAL A 300 3.49 -5.84 -20.06
CA VAL A 300 2.12 -6.38 -20.04
C VAL A 300 2.21 -7.87 -20.38
N ARG A 301 1.42 -8.72 -19.74
CA ARG A 301 1.50 -10.17 -19.93
C ARG A 301 0.13 -10.81 -19.99
N ASN A 302 -0.19 -11.36 -21.16
CA ASN A 302 -1.44 -12.11 -21.42
C ASN A 302 -2.70 -11.37 -20.96
N VAL A 303 -2.78 -10.08 -21.25
CA VAL A 303 -3.95 -9.25 -20.93
C VAL A 303 -4.81 -9.10 -22.17
N ASP A 304 -6.11 -9.28 -22.04
CA ASP A 304 -7.07 -8.97 -23.08
C ASP A 304 -7.29 -7.44 -23.13
N ILE A 305 -6.64 -6.78 -24.08
CA ILE A 305 -6.79 -5.32 -24.30
C ILE A 305 -7.75 -4.99 -25.44
N SER A 306 -8.47 -5.99 -25.99
CA SER A 306 -9.34 -5.83 -27.14
C SER A 306 -10.51 -4.87 -26.90
N MET A 307 -10.88 -4.63 -25.64
CA MET A 307 -11.83 -3.58 -25.26
C MET A 307 -11.42 -2.20 -25.78
N PHE A 308 -10.10 -1.93 -25.86
CA PHE A 308 -9.54 -0.62 -26.23
C PHE A 308 -8.66 -0.66 -27.47
N ILE A 309 -8.02 -1.77 -27.76
CA ILE A 309 -7.04 -1.86 -28.85
C ILE A 309 -7.33 -3.10 -29.69
N ASN A 310 -7.62 -2.88 -30.98
CA ASN A 310 -7.94 -3.92 -31.93
C ASN A 310 -7.17 -3.70 -33.23
N ASP A 311 -7.12 -4.74 -34.07
CA ASP A 311 -6.60 -4.67 -35.45
C ASP A 311 -5.22 -4.00 -35.57
N LEU A 312 -4.29 -4.40 -34.67
CA LEU A 312 -2.94 -3.87 -34.71
C LEU A 312 -2.28 -4.12 -36.06
N PRO A 313 -1.62 -3.10 -36.71
CA PRO A 313 -0.99 -3.23 -38.01
C PRO A 313 0.07 -4.35 -38.11
N ASN A 314 0.63 -4.77 -36.97
CA ASN A 314 1.60 -5.85 -36.90
C ASN A 314 0.96 -7.24 -36.66
N GLY A 315 -0.37 -7.34 -36.67
CA GLY A 315 -1.12 -8.59 -36.53
C GLY A 315 -1.03 -9.26 -35.15
N ARG A 316 -0.57 -8.55 -34.10
CA ARG A 316 -0.53 -9.11 -32.75
C ARG A 316 -1.95 -9.30 -32.22
N ASP A 317 -2.15 -10.44 -31.55
CA ASP A 317 -3.38 -10.74 -30.85
C ASP A 317 -3.57 -9.80 -29.65
N THR A 318 -4.70 -9.10 -29.60
CA THR A 318 -5.06 -8.18 -28.53
C THR A 318 -5.93 -8.82 -27.45
N THR A 319 -6.46 -10.02 -27.68
CA THR A 319 -7.22 -10.79 -26.69
C THR A 319 -6.30 -11.52 -25.71
N CYS A 320 -5.02 -11.68 -26.05
CA CYS A 320 -3.98 -12.27 -25.19
C CYS A 320 -2.66 -11.51 -25.38
N PHE A 321 -2.69 -10.22 -25.11
CA PHE A 321 -1.60 -9.32 -25.44
C PHE A 321 -0.44 -9.42 -24.46
N SER A 322 0.78 -9.44 -24.99
CA SER A 322 2.02 -9.43 -24.20
C SER A 322 3.07 -8.54 -24.85
N THR A 323 3.74 -7.73 -24.02
CA THR A 323 4.90 -6.93 -24.43
C THR A 323 5.81 -6.66 -23.23
N MET A 324 7.10 -6.49 -23.51
CA MET A 324 8.07 -6.09 -22.47
C MET A 324 8.20 -4.57 -22.36
N ASP A 325 7.63 -3.83 -23.31
CA ASP A 325 7.78 -2.39 -23.46
C ASP A 325 6.49 -1.82 -24.05
N ALA A 326 5.51 -1.53 -23.20
CA ALA A 326 4.22 -0.98 -23.61
C ALA A 326 4.32 0.53 -23.79
N SER A 327 3.66 1.05 -24.84
CA SER A 327 3.39 2.50 -24.95
C SER A 327 2.42 2.96 -23.87
N GLY A 328 2.33 4.26 -23.64
CA GLY A 328 1.39 4.85 -22.69
C GLY A 328 -0.05 4.39 -22.90
N SER A 329 -0.54 4.40 -24.14
CA SER A 329 -1.90 3.93 -24.48
C SER A 329 -2.08 2.44 -24.17
N THR A 330 -1.12 1.62 -24.52
CA THR A 330 -1.18 0.17 -24.32
C THR A 330 -1.11 -0.17 -22.82
N SER A 331 -0.25 0.50 -22.08
CA SER A 331 -0.14 0.29 -20.63
C SER A 331 -1.41 0.73 -19.91
N GLN A 332 -2.03 1.83 -20.35
CA GLN A 332 -3.26 2.34 -19.75
C GLN A 332 -4.46 1.45 -20.10
N ALA A 333 -4.58 0.96 -21.33
CA ALA A 333 -5.57 -0.04 -21.72
C ALA A 333 -5.46 -1.32 -20.87
N ALA A 334 -4.25 -1.87 -20.74
CA ALA A 334 -3.98 -3.01 -19.88
C ALA A 334 -4.32 -2.69 -18.41
N GLY A 335 -3.99 -1.50 -17.92
CA GLY A 335 -4.28 -1.06 -16.56
C GLY A 335 -5.78 -1.04 -16.23
N VAL A 336 -6.66 -0.65 -17.16
CA VAL A 336 -8.12 -0.75 -16.96
C VAL A 336 -8.54 -2.20 -16.80
N VAL A 337 -8.15 -3.10 -17.70
CA VAL A 337 -8.53 -4.52 -17.66
C VAL A 337 -7.98 -5.21 -16.42
N GLU A 338 -6.74 -4.92 -16.03
CA GLU A 338 -6.12 -5.42 -14.80
C GLU A 338 -6.83 -4.92 -13.55
N SER A 339 -7.32 -3.67 -13.56
CA SER A 339 -8.15 -3.12 -12.47
C SER A 339 -9.51 -3.83 -12.38
N MET A 340 -10.13 -4.14 -13.54
CA MET A 340 -11.36 -4.96 -13.58
C MET A 340 -11.12 -6.35 -12.98
N GLU A 341 -10.00 -6.99 -13.34
CA GLU A 341 -9.61 -8.29 -12.77
C GLU A 341 -9.43 -8.24 -11.25
N ALA A 342 -8.91 -7.13 -10.74
CA ALA A 342 -8.73 -6.88 -9.31
C ALA A 342 -10.04 -6.51 -8.56
N GLY A 343 -11.17 -6.43 -9.27
CA GLY A 343 -12.47 -6.10 -8.66
C GLY A 343 -12.61 -4.62 -8.29
N THR A 344 -11.94 -3.73 -9.01
CA THR A 344 -12.03 -2.28 -8.84
C THR A 344 -13.42 -1.78 -9.19
N ARG A 345 -13.99 -0.90 -8.36
CA ARG A 345 -15.28 -0.23 -8.57
C ARG A 345 -15.15 1.25 -8.88
N LEU A 346 -13.96 1.83 -8.70
CA LEU A 346 -13.68 3.23 -8.97
C LEU A 346 -12.32 3.42 -9.63
N LEU A 347 -12.30 4.06 -10.79
CA LEU A 347 -11.08 4.54 -11.43
C LEU A 347 -10.88 6.03 -11.11
N LEU A 348 -9.70 6.36 -10.62
CA LEU A 348 -9.24 7.74 -10.43
C LEU A 348 -8.26 8.07 -11.56
N ILE A 349 -8.57 9.07 -12.37
CA ILE A 349 -7.80 9.39 -13.56
C ILE A 349 -7.46 10.88 -13.58
N ASP A 350 -6.22 11.20 -13.95
CA ASP A 350 -5.79 12.56 -14.24
C ASP A 350 -5.40 12.64 -15.72
N GLU A 351 -6.07 13.51 -16.49
CA GLU A 351 -5.81 13.70 -17.92
C GLU A 351 -4.33 14.03 -18.19
N ASP A 352 -3.71 14.83 -17.31
CA ASP A 352 -2.32 15.25 -17.46
C ASP A 352 -1.30 14.10 -17.32
N THR A 353 -1.67 13.00 -16.68
CA THR A 353 -0.82 11.81 -16.51
C THR A 353 -1.27 10.64 -17.41
N SER A 354 -2.21 10.86 -18.29
CA SER A 354 -2.80 9.87 -19.17
C SER A 354 -2.29 10.02 -20.61
N ALA A 355 -2.34 8.94 -21.37
CA ALA A 355 -2.03 8.99 -22.81
C ALA A 355 -3.18 9.67 -23.56
N THR A 356 -2.92 10.81 -24.18
CA THR A 356 -3.96 11.65 -24.82
C THR A 356 -4.80 10.87 -25.83
N ASN A 357 -4.17 10.08 -26.71
CA ASN A 357 -4.83 9.27 -27.74
C ASN A 357 -5.64 8.10 -27.16
N PHE A 358 -5.32 7.65 -25.95
CA PHE A 358 -6.13 6.69 -25.20
C PHE A 358 -7.35 7.35 -24.56
N MET A 359 -7.22 8.57 -24.07
CA MET A 359 -8.29 9.24 -23.31
C MET A 359 -9.40 9.75 -24.24
N VAL A 360 -9.03 10.46 -25.28
CA VAL A 360 -9.95 11.12 -26.20
C VAL A 360 -9.34 11.23 -27.58
N ARG A 361 -10.17 11.26 -28.60
CA ARG A 361 -9.76 11.54 -29.95
C ARG A 361 -10.40 12.84 -30.44
N ASP A 362 -9.58 13.73 -30.94
CA ASP A 362 -10.04 15.01 -31.50
C ASP A 362 -10.98 14.79 -32.70
N ALA A 363 -12.10 15.54 -32.74
CA ALA A 363 -13.11 15.40 -33.79
C ALA A 363 -12.56 15.68 -35.20
N LEU A 364 -11.57 16.58 -35.34
CA LEU A 364 -10.94 16.84 -36.64
C LEU A 364 -10.07 15.66 -37.06
N MET A 365 -9.32 15.06 -36.13
CA MET A 365 -8.55 13.84 -36.38
C MET A 365 -9.44 12.66 -36.79
N GLN A 366 -10.61 12.50 -36.17
CA GLN A 366 -11.58 11.46 -36.56
C GLN A 366 -12.08 11.62 -38.00
N ARG A 367 -12.23 12.86 -38.49
CA ARG A 367 -12.63 13.15 -39.87
C ARG A 367 -11.51 12.95 -40.88
N VAL A 368 -10.25 13.12 -40.49
CA VAL A 368 -9.07 12.98 -41.36
C VAL A 368 -8.63 11.52 -41.47
N ILE A 369 -8.62 10.82 -40.34
CA ILE A 369 -8.23 9.40 -40.27
C ILE A 369 -9.48 8.59 -39.91
N SER A 370 -9.92 7.72 -40.82
CA SER A 370 -11.10 6.89 -40.62
C SER A 370 -10.92 5.94 -39.42
N ARG A 371 -12.02 5.63 -38.76
CA ARG A 371 -12.08 4.69 -37.62
C ARG A 371 -11.45 3.33 -37.93
N GLU A 372 -11.63 2.83 -39.13
CA GLU A 372 -11.10 1.54 -39.59
C GLU A 372 -9.57 1.45 -39.59
N LYS A 373 -8.88 2.61 -39.61
CA LYS A 373 -7.41 2.70 -39.56
C LYS A 373 -6.85 3.00 -38.17
N GLU A 374 -7.73 3.19 -37.21
CA GLU A 374 -7.35 3.52 -35.84
C GLU A 374 -7.54 2.33 -34.93
N PRO A 375 -6.48 1.68 -34.43
CA PRO A 375 -6.58 0.52 -33.57
C PRO A 375 -7.08 0.85 -32.17
N ILE A 376 -7.04 2.13 -31.74
CA ILE A 376 -7.39 2.54 -30.38
C ILE A 376 -8.84 3.02 -30.32
N THR A 377 -9.64 2.41 -29.49
CA THR A 377 -10.92 2.92 -29.02
C THR A 377 -10.67 3.79 -27.79
N PRO A 378 -10.94 5.10 -27.83
CA PRO A 378 -10.67 5.98 -26.71
C PRO A 378 -11.47 5.61 -25.45
N PHE A 379 -10.89 5.90 -24.28
CA PHE A 379 -11.51 5.65 -22.97
C PHE A 379 -12.90 6.30 -22.84
N ILE A 380 -13.06 7.52 -23.38
CA ILE A 380 -14.32 8.25 -23.34
C ILE A 380 -15.47 7.44 -23.96
N GLU A 381 -15.21 6.64 -24.99
CA GLU A 381 -16.23 5.83 -25.66
C GLU A 381 -16.62 4.58 -24.84
N ARG A 382 -15.82 4.21 -23.85
CA ARG A 382 -16.02 3.03 -22.98
C ARG A 382 -16.44 3.38 -21.57
N MET A 383 -16.20 4.60 -21.09
CA MET A 383 -16.38 4.92 -19.67
C MET A 383 -17.84 4.78 -19.21
N ARG A 384 -18.82 5.08 -20.07
CA ARG A 384 -20.25 4.86 -19.76
C ARG A 384 -20.57 3.37 -19.68
N ALA A 385 -20.09 2.58 -20.62
CA ALA A 385 -20.29 1.13 -20.61
C ALA A 385 -19.53 0.44 -19.47
N LEU A 386 -18.35 0.94 -19.07
CA LEU A 386 -17.66 0.45 -17.86
C LEU A 386 -18.52 0.63 -16.61
N TYR A 387 -19.23 1.75 -16.49
CA TYR A 387 -20.15 1.94 -15.37
C TYR A 387 -21.38 1.03 -15.50
N GLU A 388 -22.08 1.04 -16.64
CA GLU A 388 -23.35 0.35 -16.81
C GLU A 388 -23.23 -1.19 -16.85
N GLN A 389 -22.15 -1.72 -17.42
CA GLN A 389 -21.95 -3.16 -17.59
C GLN A 389 -21.08 -3.79 -16.51
N ALA A 390 -20.08 -3.06 -16.02
CA ALA A 390 -19.10 -3.56 -15.05
C ALA A 390 -19.22 -2.92 -13.66
N GLY A 391 -20.11 -1.94 -13.45
CA GLY A 391 -20.25 -1.23 -12.17
C GLY A 391 -19.03 -0.39 -11.79
N ILE A 392 -18.21 0.03 -12.75
CA ILE A 392 -16.98 0.77 -12.50
C ILE A 392 -17.20 2.26 -12.72
N SER A 393 -17.22 2.99 -11.62
CA SER A 393 -17.31 4.46 -11.62
C SER A 393 -15.98 5.09 -12.01
N THR A 394 -16.03 6.34 -12.47
CA THR A 394 -14.84 7.11 -12.84
C THR A 394 -14.87 8.50 -12.24
N ILE A 395 -13.81 8.89 -11.53
CA ILE A 395 -13.51 10.29 -11.19
C ILE A 395 -12.34 10.73 -12.06
N LEU A 396 -12.59 11.69 -12.96
CA LEU A 396 -11.61 12.18 -13.93
C LEU A 396 -11.32 13.66 -13.70
N VAL A 397 -10.06 13.99 -13.48
CA VAL A 397 -9.58 15.38 -13.59
C VAL A 397 -9.38 15.69 -15.06
N ALA A 398 -10.22 16.57 -15.62
CA ALA A 398 -10.15 17.03 -17.00
C ALA A 398 -9.61 18.47 -17.04
N GLY A 399 -8.55 18.67 -17.83
CA GLY A 399 -7.87 19.96 -17.98
C GLY A 399 -8.00 20.58 -19.36
N SER A 400 -8.08 19.76 -20.42
CA SER A 400 -7.95 20.23 -21.78
C SER A 400 -9.12 19.86 -22.70
N SER A 401 -9.79 18.71 -22.50
CA SER A 401 -10.84 18.25 -23.38
C SER A 401 -12.26 18.48 -22.84
N GLY A 402 -13.06 19.24 -23.60
CA GLY A 402 -14.49 19.41 -23.33
C GLY A 402 -15.36 18.21 -23.72
N ALA A 403 -14.82 17.22 -24.42
CA ALA A 403 -15.59 16.07 -24.87
C ALA A 403 -16.17 15.26 -23.69
N PHE A 404 -15.45 15.19 -22.56
CA PHE A 404 -15.89 14.47 -21.37
C PHE A 404 -17.17 15.03 -20.74
N PHE A 405 -17.54 16.29 -21.00
CA PHE A 405 -18.76 16.88 -20.45
C PHE A 405 -20.02 16.16 -20.91
N TYR A 406 -20.02 15.56 -22.09
CA TYR A 406 -21.18 14.84 -22.64
C TYR A 406 -21.45 13.51 -21.91
N GLU A 407 -20.41 12.91 -21.31
CA GLU A 407 -20.51 11.63 -20.60
C GLU A 407 -20.67 11.79 -19.08
N ALA A 408 -20.52 13.01 -18.56
CA ALA A 408 -20.50 13.25 -17.12
C ALA A 408 -21.88 13.25 -16.47
N ASP A 409 -22.02 12.50 -15.37
CA ASP A 409 -23.18 12.57 -14.48
C ASP A 409 -23.08 13.77 -13.55
N ARG A 410 -21.84 14.11 -13.13
CA ARG A 410 -21.51 15.24 -12.26
C ARG A 410 -20.29 15.98 -12.77
N VAL A 411 -20.32 17.31 -12.64
CA VAL A 411 -19.16 18.17 -12.99
C VAL A 411 -18.88 19.13 -11.85
N ILE A 412 -17.69 18.97 -11.27
CA ILE A 412 -17.18 19.76 -10.16
C ILE A 412 -16.13 20.73 -10.68
N GLN A 413 -16.28 22.01 -10.43
CA GLN A 413 -15.24 23.00 -10.70
C GLN A 413 -14.45 23.31 -9.44
N MET A 414 -13.12 23.21 -9.52
CA MET A 414 -12.22 23.75 -8.52
C MET A 414 -11.92 25.22 -8.86
N ASP A 415 -12.30 26.13 -7.98
CA ASP A 415 -12.00 27.57 -8.10
C ASP A 415 -11.35 28.08 -6.82
N ARG A 416 -10.07 28.44 -6.89
CA ARG A 416 -9.28 28.93 -5.75
C ARG A 416 -9.44 28.06 -4.52
N TYR A 417 -9.32 26.73 -4.70
CA TYR A 417 -9.46 25.69 -3.67
C TYR A 417 -10.89 25.49 -3.13
N HIS A 418 -11.88 26.17 -3.67
CA HIS A 418 -13.30 25.93 -3.39
C HIS A 418 -13.91 25.01 -4.43
N VAL A 419 -14.85 24.20 -4.00
CA VAL A 419 -15.57 23.25 -4.85
C VAL A 419 -16.91 23.86 -5.23
N VAL A 420 -17.20 23.87 -6.53
CA VAL A 420 -18.46 24.38 -7.08
C VAL A 420 -19.08 23.32 -7.98
N ASP A 421 -20.32 22.93 -7.72
CA ASP A 421 -21.07 22.06 -8.65
C ASP A 421 -21.55 22.92 -9.84
N ILE A 422 -21.08 22.56 -11.04
CA ILE A 422 -21.44 23.21 -12.28
C ILE A 422 -22.20 22.27 -13.24
N THR A 423 -22.74 21.18 -12.73
CA THR A 423 -23.39 20.13 -13.52
C THR A 423 -24.50 20.69 -14.40
N GLU A 424 -25.42 21.47 -13.84
CA GLU A 424 -26.55 22.05 -14.59
C GLU A 424 -26.10 23.09 -15.64
N LYS A 425 -25.07 23.87 -15.29
CA LYS A 425 -24.46 24.82 -16.25
C LYS A 425 -23.88 24.07 -17.44
N VAL A 426 -23.16 22.98 -17.19
CA VAL A 426 -22.56 22.16 -18.26
C VAL A 426 -23.65 21.51 -19.11
N ARG A 427 -24.69 20.92 -18.50
CA ARG A 427 -25.84 20.33 -19.21
C ARG A 427 -26.51 21.33 -20.15
N THR A 428 -26.71 22.58 -19.66
CA THR A 428 -27.29 23.66 -20.48
C THR A 428 -26.44 24.00 -21.68
N ILE A 429 -25.12 24.13 -21.49
CA ILE A 429 -24.18 24.47 -22.58
C ILE A 429 -24.10 23.32 -23.59
N CYS A 430 -23.99 22.09 -23.12
CA CYS A 430 -23.95 20.90 -24.00
C CYS A 430 -25.25 20.74 -24.78
N GLY A 431 -26.42 20.97 -24.16
CA GLY A 431 -27.71 20.94 -24.82
C GLY A 431 -27.89 22.04 -25.90
N GLN A 432 -27.38 23.24 -25.65
CA GLN A 432 -27.37 24.33 -26.63
C GLN A 432 -26.46 24.04 -27.81
N ASN A 433 -25.31 23.44 -27.59
CA ASN A 433 -24.39 23.06 -28.67
C ASN A 433 -24.91 21.92 -29.54
N ALA A 434 -25.74 21.04 -28.97
CA ALA A 434 -26.42 19.99 -29.75
C ALA A 434 -27.51 20.53 -30.71
N CYS A 435 -28.05 21.73 -30.45
CA CYS A 435 -29.03 22.42 -31.31
C CYS A 435 -28.39 23.33 -32.36
N GLY A 436 -27.12 23.69 -32.25
CA GLY A 436 -26.37 24.49 -33.20
C GLY A 436 -25.53 23.58 -34.11
N GLN A 437 -25.45 23.87 -35.40
CA GLN A 437 -24.87 23.10 -36.53
C GLN A 437 -23.43 22.55 -36.41
N HIS A 438 -22.87 22.48 -35.21
CA HIS A 438 -21.72 21.67 -34.87
C HIS A 438 -22.19 20.52 -33.96
N VAL A 439 -22.89 19.58 -34.57
CA VAL A 439 -23.04 18.24 -34.02
C VAL A 439 -21.63 17.67 -33.90
N MET A 440 -21.02 17.77 -32.72
CA MET A 440 -20.07 16.73 -32.33
C MET A 440 -20.90 15.44 -32.42
N GLU A 441 -20.54 14.57 -33.38
CA GLU A 441 -21.11 13.23 -33.44
C GLU A 441 -21.15 12.73 -32.00
N GLN A 442 -22.35 12.37 -31.54
CA GLN A 442 -22.55 11.85 -30.19
C GLN A 442 -21.45 10.80 -29.96
N VAL A 443 -20.71 10.96 -28.88
CA VAL A 443 -19.72 9.93 -28.48
C VAL A 443 -20.46 8.60 -28.57
N GLN A 444 -20.06 7.75 -29.50
CA GLN A 444 -20.73 6.46 -29.68
C GLN A 444 -20.32 5.59 -28.53
N THR A 445 -21.12 5.61 -27.47
CA THR A 445 -20.97 4.65 -26.37
C THR A 445 -21.14 3.26 -26.94
N SER A 446 -20.07 2.50 -27.00
CA SER A 446 -20.11 1.15 -27.52
C SER A 446 -19.96 0.13 -26.39
N ALA A 447 -20.88 -0.82 -26.36
CA ALA A 447 -20.77 -1.99 -25.50
C ALA A 447 -19.48 -2.76 -25.83
N PHE A 448 -18.98 -3.48 -24.86
CA PHE A 448 -17.82 -4.36 -25.03
C PHE A 448 -18.14 -5.76 -24.47
N GLU A 449 -17.42 -6.76 -24.96
CA GLU A 449 -17.46 -8.08 -24.33
C GLU A 449 -16.60 -8.06 -23.06
N MET A 450 -17.15 -8.60 -21.97
CA MET A 450 -16.42 -8.68 -20.71
C MET A 450 -15.20 -9.58 -20.86
N PRO A 451 -13.98 -9.09 -20.51
CA PRO A 451 -12.77 -9.90 -20.56
C PRO A 451 -12.88 -11.16 -19.69
N VAL A 452 -12.29 -12.25 -20.14
CA VAL A 452 -12.17 -13.48 -19.35
C VAL A 452 -10.91 -13.37 -18.51
N PHE A 453 -11.07 -13.47 -17.17
CA PHE A 453 -9.96 -13.31 -16.24
C PHE A 453 -9.39 -14.67 -15.78
N ASP A 454 -8.87 -15.44 -16.73
CA ASP A 454 -8.27 -16.77 -16.51
C ASP A 454 -6.77 -16.83 -16.83
N ARG A 455 -6.15 -15.67 -17.06
CA ARG A 455 -4.72 -15.58 -17.38
C ARG A 455 -3.85 -16.18 -16.30
N LYS A 456 -2.82 -16.92 -16.73
CA LYS A 456 -1.87 -17.59 -15.82
C LYS A 456 -1.07 -16.56 -15.03
N SER A 457 -0.89 -16.86 -13.75
CA SER A 457 -0.03 -16.08 -12.87
C SER A 457 1.40 -16.03 -13.44
N PRO A 458 2.08 -14.87 -13.45
CA PRO A 458 3.48 -14.80 -13.85
C PRO A 458 4.40 -15.63 -12.95
N ALA A 459 3.97 -15.95 -11.74
CA ALA A 459 4.65 -16.87 -10.85
C ALA A 459 4.45 -18.35 -11.24
N ALA A 460 3.41 -18.68 -12.03
CA ALA A 460 3.12 -20.04 -12.45
C ALA A 460 4.21 -20.55 -13.41
N GLY A 461 4.88 -21.63 -13.04
CA GLY A 461 5.90 -22.25 -13.90
C GLY A 461 7.30 -21.65 -13.80
N HIS A 462 7.55 -20.78 -12.84
CA HIS A 462 8.90 -20.31 -12.53
C HIS A 462 9.77 -21.51 -12.12
N LYS A 463 10.44 -22.14 -13.13
CA LYS A 463 11.45 -23.16 -12.88
C LYS A 463 12.69 -22.44 -12.37
N ARG A 464 13.06 -22.68 -11.11
CA ARG A 464 14.40 -22.35 -10.65
C ARG A 464 15.41 -23.01 -11.60
N GLU A 465 16.01 -22.26 -12.50
CA GLU A 465 17.27 -22.64 -13.09
C GLU A 465 18.29 -22.65 -11.94
N VAL A 466 18.57 -23.84 -11.44
CA VAL A 466 19.78 -24.10 -10.69
C VAL A 466 20.91 -23.90 -11.70
N THR A 467 21.34 -22.66 -11.89
CA THR A 467 22.57 -22.37 -12.62
C THR A 467 23.71 -22.89 -11.77
N ASP A 468 24.00 -24.17 -11.93
CA ASP A 468 25.28 -24.76 -11.58
C ASP A 468 26.34 -24.18 -12.55
N THR A 469 26.74 -22.94 -12.30
CA THR A 469 27.93 -22.37 -12.92
C THR A 469 29.12 -22.96 -12.18
N GLY A 470 29.35 -24.24 -12.43
CA GLY A 470 30.60 -24.90 -12.19
C GLY A 470 31.72 -24.20 -12.96
N ARG A 471 32.34 -23.21 -12.30
CA ARG A 471 33.65 -22.75 -12.72
C ARG A 471 34.62 -23.92 -12.52
N GLU A 472 34.87 -24.67 -13.59
CA GLU A 472 36.11 -25.44 -13.74
C GLU A 472 37.30 -24.47 -13.57
N ARG A 473 37.88 -24.46 -12.39
CA ARG A 473 39.26 -24.06 -12.16
C ARG A 473 39.94 -25.17 -11.36
N GLY A 474 40.86 -25.80 -12.03
CA GLY A 474 41.60 -26.95 -11.58
C GLY A 474 42.32 -26.80 -10.24
N GLY A 475 42.40 -27.91 -9.55
CA GLY A 475 43.53 -28.33 -8.74
C GLY A 475 43.52 -27.93 -7.29
N ARG A 476 43.07 -28.80 -6.39
CA ARG A 476 43.90 -29.48 -5.40
C ARG A 476 43.06 -30.32 -4.44
N ARG A 477 43.37 -31.60 -4.30
CA ARG A 477 42.81 -32.54 -3.34
C ARG A 477 42.95 -32.09 -1.91
N GLY A 478 41.85 -32.16 -1.13
CA GLY A 478 41.84 -31.95 0.33
C GLY A 478 40.54 -32.46 0.96
N ARG A 479 40.56 -33.67 1.48
CA ARG A 479 39.81 -34.38 2.55
C ARG A 479 38.47 -33.87 3.02
N HIS A 480 37.51 -34.80 2.96
CA HIS A 480 36.39 -35.10 3.89
C HIS A 480 35.86 -34.02 4.84
N GLY A 481 34.64 -33.60 4.58
CA GLY A 481 33.74 -32.96 5.50
C GLY A 481 32.31 -33.38 5.18
N SER A 482 31.69 -34.07 6.11
CA SER A 482 30.36 -34.66 6.15
C SER A 482 29.25 -33.80 5.59
N GLY A 483 28.33 -34.44 4.88
CA GLY A 483 27.13 -33.89 4.24
C GLY A 483 26.33 -32.87 5.06
N ALA A 484 26.44 -31.61 4.66
CA ALA A 484 25.38 -30.65 4.87
C ALA A 484 24.42 -30.81 3.71
N ALA A 485 23.25 -31.39 3.95
CA ALA A 485 22.16 -31.41 2.98
C ALA A 485 21.96 -29.99 2.44
N ASP A 486 22.01 -29.85 1.13
CA ASP A 486 21.83 -28.58 0.40
C ASP A 486 20.44 -28.03 0.73
N ARG A 487 20.37 -27.13 1.70
CA ARG A 487 19.11 -26.42 2.02
C ARG A 487 18.81 -25.53 0.81
N PRO A 488 17.62 -25.65 0.21
CA PRO A 488 17.27 -24.83 -0.93
C PRO A 488 17.45 -23.36 -0.55
N ARG A 489 18.25 -22.65 -1.35
CA ARG A 489 18.58 -21.25 -1.11
C ARG A 489 17.30 -20.42 -1.22
N THR A 490 16.87 -19.80 -0.13
CA THR A 490 15.71 -18.88 -0.11
C THR A 490 15.98 -17.69 -1.01
N MET A 491 15.01 -17.30 -1.83
CA MET A 491 15.07 -16.12 -2.70
C MET A 491 15.32 -14.85 -1.88
N LYS A 492 16.28 -14.04 -2.31
CA LYS A 492 16.60 -12.78 -1.64
C LYS A 492 15.62 -11.72 -2.08
N VAL A 493 15.06 -11.01 -1.11
CA VAL A 493 14.19 -9.84 -1.35
C VAL A 493 14.86 -8.57 -0.84
N LYS A 494 14.71 -7.48 -1.60
CA LYS A 494 15.15 -6.14 -1.22
C LYS A 494 14.14 -5.12 -1.76
N ILE A 495 14.11 -3.94 -1.18
CA ILE A 495 13.33 -2.80 -1.69
C ILE A 495 14.23 -1.57 -1.84
N MET A 496 13.80 -0.64 -2.71
CA MET A 496 14.36 0.69 -2.84
C MET A 496 13.20 1.69 -2.70
N GLY A 497 13.01 2.16 -1.46
CA GLY A 497 11.85 2.97 -1.10
C GLY A 497 10.53 2.20 -1.27
N LYS A 498 9.46 2.92 -1.60
CA LYS A 498 8.15 2.33 -1.93
C LYS A 498 7.97 2.00 -3.41
N GLU A 499 8.90 2.42 -4.26
CA GLU A 499 8.77 2.44 -5.71
C GLU A 499 9.35 1.21 -6.40
N MET A 500 10.18 0.43 -5.75
CA MET A 500 10.84 -0.71 -6.38
C MET A 500 11.09 -1.85 -5.41
N LEU A 501 10.82 -3.07 -5.84
CA LEU A 501 11.25 -4.29 -5.17
C LEU A 501 12.16 -5.13 -6.05
N MET A 502 13.04 -5.89 -5.44
CA MET A 502 13.99 -6.80 -6.09
C MET A 502 13.79 -8.21 -5.58
N LEU A 503 13.68 -9.16 -6.49
CA LEU A 503 13.56 -10.59 -6.24
C LEU A 503 14.79 -11.28 -6.88
N ASP A 504 15.78 -11.62 -6.07
CA ASP A 504 17.12 -12.03 -6.50
C ASP A 504 17.78 -10.99 -7.44
N LYS A 505 17.65 -11.14 -8.76
CA LYS A 505 18.20 -10.24 -9.78
C LYS A 505 17.13 -9.46 -10.56
N GLU A 506 15.86 -9.78 -10.33
CA GLU A 506 14.76 -9.15 -11.04
C GLU A 506 14.23 -7.95 -10.26
N ASN A 507 14.02 -6.85 -10.98
CA ASN A 507 13.45 -5.63 -10.46
C ASN A 507 11.99 -5.53 -10.89
N VAL A 508 11.11 -5.21 -9.95
CA VAL A 508 9.72 -4.86 -10.23
C VAL A 508 9.54 -3.38 -9.92
N ASP A 509 9.23 -2.62 -10.95
CA ASP A 509 9.01 -1.17 -10.86
C ASP A 509 7.57 -0.88 -10.43
N LEU A 510 7.40 -0.22 -9.29
CA LEU A 510 6.13 0.15 -8.69
C LEU A 510 5.95 1.68 -8.58
N ARG A 511 6.82 2.49 -9.22
CA ARG A 511 6.78 3.96 -9.11
C ARG A 511 5.44 4.57 -9.48
N TYR A 512 4.69 3.91 -10.36
CA TYR A 512 3.38 4.32 -10.80
C TYR A 512 2.22 3.62 -10.07
N THR A 513 2.51 2.83 -9.06
CA THR A 513 1.52 2.33 -8.10
C THR A 513 1.39 3.37 -6.98
N GLU A 514 0.78 4.51 -7.32
CA GLU A 514 0.79 5.74 -6.51
C GLU A 514 0.07 5.61 -5.17
N GLN A 515 -0.73 4.55 -4.98
CA GLN A 515 -1.48 4.29 -3.75
C GLN A 515 -0.71 3.45 -2.73
N LEU A 516 0.53 3.06 -3.00
CA LEU A 516 1.42 2.54 -1.96
C LEU A 516 1.78 3.67 -1.00
N ALA A 517 1.27 3.60 0.21
CA ALA A 517 1.49 4.63 1.23
C ALA A 517 2.86 4.50 1.90
N ASP A 518 3.35 3.27 2.08
CA ASP A 518 4.53 2.98 2.89
C ASP A 518 5.46 1.94 2.23
N SER A 519 6.76 2.12 2.39
CA SER A 519 7.77 1.15 1.93
C SER A 519 7.63 -0.24 2.57
N GLU A 520 7.01 -0.32 3.75
CA GLU A 520 6.72 -1.59 4.41
C GLU A 520 5.66 -2.40 3.66
N GLN A 521 4.75 -1.75 2.91
CA GLN A 521 3.84 -2.43 1.98
C GLN A 521 4.61 -3.03 0.81
N THR A 522 5.57 -2.30 0.25
CA THR A 522 6.46 -2.80 -0.82
C THR A 522 7.27 -4.01 -0.32
N MET A 523 7.74 -3.97 0.92
CA MET A 523 8.44 -5.12 1.52
C MET A 523 7.49 -6.31 1.67
N ALA A 524 6.26 -6.11 2.12
CA ALA A 524 5.26 -7.17 2.22
C ALA A 524 4.93 -7.78 0.84
N LEU A 525 4.77 -6.95 -0.20
CA LEU A 525 4.61 -7.41 -1.58
C LEU A 525 5.79 -8.28 -2.03
N ALA A 526 7.02 -7.91 -1.68
CA ALA A 526 8.20 -8.73 -1.99
C ALA A 526 8.17 -10.10 -1.28
N TYR A 527 7.64 -10.18 -0.05
CA TYR A 527 7.44 -11.45 0.67
C TYR A 527 6.33 -12.29 0.05
N PHE A 528 5.23 -11.68 -0.38
CA PHE A 528 4.13 -12.36 -1.08
C PHE A 528 4.60 -12.91 -2.42
N MET A 529 5.31 -12.10 -3.21
CA MET A 529 5.89 -12.54 -4.47
C MET A 529 6.89 -13.69 -4.29
N ARG A 530 7.77 -13.60 -3.29
CA ARG A 530 8.69 -14.69 -2.96
C ARG A 530 7.93 -15.97 -2.65
N TYR A 531 6.88 -15.90 -1.82
CA TYR A 531 6.05 -17.05 -1.50
C TYR A 531 5.44 -17.68 -2.77
N LEU A 532 4.84 -16.87 -3.63
CA LEU A 532 4.26 -17.35 -4.88
C LEU A 532 5.31 -18.00 -5.80
N LEU A 533 6.48 -17.39 -5.96
CA LEU A 533 7.55 -17.91 -6.81
C LEU A 533 8.19 -19.20 -6.26
N GLU A 534 8.24 -19.36 -4.94
CA GLU A 534 8.77 -20.57 -4.30
C GLU A 534 7.74 -21.71 -4.22
N LYS A 535 6.44 -21.40 -4.21
CA LYS A 535 5.34 -22.35 -4.01
C LYS A 535 4.44 -22.54 -5.24
N ALA A 536 4.70 -21.81 -6.33
CA ALA A 536 3.82 -21.73 -7.49
C ALA A 536 3.47 -23.10 -8.09
N LYS A 537 2.19 -23.26 -8.39
CA LYS A 537 1.65 -24.37 -9.16
C LYS A 537 1.61 -23.97 -10.64
N SER A 538 1.96 -24.88 -11.54
CA SER A 538 2.16 -24.60 -12.98
C SER A 538 0.91 -24.11 -13.74
N ALA A 539 -0.28 -24.17 -13.16
CA ALA A 539 -1.55 -23.82 -13.80
C ALA A 539 -2.35 -22.73 -13.07
N GLN A 540 -1.78 -22.11 -12.03
CA GLN A 540 -2.52 -21.14 -11.20
C GLN A 540 -2.74 -19.81 -11.94
N THR A 541 -3.97 -19.29 -11.88
CA THR A 541 -4.31 -17.98 -12.44
C THR A 541 -3.85 -16.84 -11.52
N VAL A 542 -3.88 -15.60 -12.03
CA VAL A 542 -3.60 -14.40 -11.21
C VAL A 542 -4.61 -14.29 -10.07
N ARG A 543 -5.90 -14.46 -10.33
CA ARG A 543 -6.96 -14.44 -9.30
C ARG A 543 -6.76 -15.47 -8.22
N GLU A 544 -6.45 -16.71 -8.61
CA GLU A 544 -6.16 -17.79 -7.66
C GLU A 544 -4.92 -17.50 -6.81
N SER A 545 -3.88 -16.91 -7.40
CA SER A 545 -2.66 -16.52 -6.68
C SER A 545 -2.94 -15.45 -5.62
N VAL A 546 -3.73 -14.43 -5.96
CA VAL A 546 -4.11 -13.37 -5.02
C VAL A 546 -5.04 -13.93 -3.93
N SER A 547 -6.04 -14.73 -4.29
CA SER A 547 -6.94 -15.38 -3.33
C SER A 547 -6.20 -16.30 -2.36
N GLU A 548 -5.15 -17.00 -2.83
CA GLU A 548 -4.29 -17.82 -1.96
C GLU A 548 -3.55 -16.97 -0.94
N ILE A 549 -2.98 -15.83 -1.35
CA ILE A 549 -2.30 -14.88 -0.44
C ILE A 549 -3.28 -14.40 0.64
N GLU A 550 -4.44 -13.88 0.23
CA GLU A 550 -5.44 -13.34 1.15
C GLU A 550 -5.93 -14.41 2.14
N THR A 551 -6.31 -15.58 1.63
CA THR A 551 -6.78 -16.70 2.48
C THR A 551 -5.69 -17.15 3.45
N LEU A 552 -4.45 -17.20 3.01
CA LEU A 552 -3.34 -17.63 3.85
C LEU A 552 -3.00 -16.58 4.90
N PHE A 553 -3.07 -15.30 4.53
CA PHE A 553 -2.87 -14.20 5.46
C PHE A 553 -3.94 -14.20 6.57
N GLU A 554 -5.22 -14.35 6.22
CA GLU A 554 -6.31 -14.42 7.19
C GLU A 554 -6.16 -15.62 8.16
N LYS A 555 -5.65 -16.75 7.69
CA LYS A 555 -5.49 -17.96 8.51
C LYS A 555 -4.25 -17.97 9.38
N LYS A 556 -3.14 -17.42 8.92
CA LYS A 556 -1.80 -17.58 9.54
C LYS A 556 -1.03 -16.28 9.74
N GLY A 557 -1.59 -15.15 9.31
CA GLY A 557 -0.91 -13.86 9.39
C GLY A 557 0.44 -13.84 8.66
N TRP A 558 1.34 -12.99 9.12
CA TRP A 558 2.68 -12.80 8.55
C TRP A 558 3.55 -14.06 8.56
N GLN A 559 3.35 -14.95 9.54
CA GLN A 559 4.15 -16.17 9.69
C GLN A 559 4.09 -17.06 8.44
N ALA A 560 2.99 -17.01 7.67
CA ALA A 560 2.83 -17.78 6.45
C ALA A 560 3.87 -17.46 5.37
N PHE A 561 4.35 -16.22 5.33
CA PHE A 561 5.23 -15.69 4.28
C PHE A 561 6.67 -15.53 4.73
N CYS A 562 6.97 -15.83 6.00
CA CYS A 562 8.28 -15.66 6.60
C CYS A 562 8.96 -17.00 6.86
N SER A 563 10.27 -17.07 6.58
CA SER A 563 11.10 -18.22 6.90
C SER A 563 11.80 -17.97 8.24
N GLY A 564 11.40 -18.66 9.30
CA GLY A 564 11.95 -18.52 10.65
C GLY A 564 11.14 -17.55 11.48
N TYR A 565 11.55 -16.29 11.59
CA TYR A 565 10.84 -15.28 12.37
C TYR A 565 10.13 -14.25 11.47
N VAL A 566 9.11 -13.59 12.02
CA VAL A 566 8.43 -12.47 11.37
C VAL A 566 9.25 -11.20 11.60
N PRO A 567 9.74 -10.52 10.55
CA PRO A 567 10.49 -9.28 10.73
C PRO A 567 9.56 -8.12 11.13
N CYS A 568 10.09 -7.15 11.85
CA CYS A 568 9.53 -5.81 11.90
C CYS A 568 9.65 -5.16 10.50
N GLY A 569 8.68 -4.34 10.10
CA GLY A 569 8.77 -3.60 8.83
C GLY A 569 8.04 -4.26 7.66
N LEU A 570 6.94 -4.94 7.92
CA LEU A 570 5.94 -5.31 6.92
C LEU A 570 4.63 -4.60 7.23
N ALA A 571 3.96 -4.07 6.19
CA ALA A 571 2.61 -3.52 6.29
C ALA A 571 1.72 -4.16 5.23
N ARG A 572 0.47 -4.50 5.59
CA ARG A 572 -0.45 -5.17 4.67
C ARG A 572 -0.81 -4.22 3.51
N PRO A 573 -0.52 -4.60 2.25
CA PRO A 573 -1.02 -3.89 1.07
C PRO A 573 -2.49 -4.25 0.84
N ARG A 574 -3.20 -3.43 0.06
CA ARG A 574 -4.54 -3.80 -0.43
C ARG A 574 -4.43 -4.88 -1.50
N THR A 575 -5.52 -5.53 -1.78
CA THR A 575 -5.63 -6.53 -2.86
C THR A 575 -5.19 -5.96 -4.21
N GLN A 576 -5.53 -4.70 -4.51
CA GLN A 576 -5.15 -4.00 -5.75
C GLN A 576 -3.64 -3.88 -5.93
N GLU A 577 -2.87 -3.65 -4.85
CA GLU A 577 -1.40 -3.60 -4.93
C GLU A 577 -0.79 -4.99 -5.12
N ILE A 578 -1.44 -6.06 -4.63
CA ILE A 578 -1.00 -7.44 -4.89
C ILE A 578 -1.17 -7.76 -6.39
N TYR A 579 -2.30 -7.37 -7.00
CA TYR A 579 -2.47 -7.46 -8.46
C TYR A 579 -1.43 -6.61 -9.18
N ALA A 580 -1.20 -5.37 -8.73
CA ALA A 580 -0.26 -4.46 -9.37
C ALA A 580 1.16 -5.01 -9.45
N VAL A 581 1.66 -5.66 -8.39
CA VAL A 581 3.00 -6.26 -8.40
C VAL A 581 3.08 -7.47 -9.33
N LEU A 582 2.05 -8.33 -9.35
CA LEU A 582 1.97 -9.47 -10.26
C LEU A 582 1.96 -9.02 -11.72
N ASN A 583 1.23 -7.95 -12.03
CA ASN A 583 1.11 -7.38 -13.37
C ASN A 583 2.42 -6.78 -13.88
N ARG A 584 3.31 -6.34 -12.99
CA ARG A 584 4.61 -5.71 -13.35
C ARG A 584 5.80 -6.67 -13.23
N TYR A 585 5.60 -7.86 -12.68
CA TYR A 585 6.66 -8.87 -12.62
C TYR A 585 6.94 -9.43 -14.02
N ARG A 586 8.20 -9.38 -14.44
CA ARG A 586 8.62 -9.78 -15.81
C ARG A 586 8.89 -11.27 -15.94
N GLY A 587 9.36 -11.94 -14.87
CA GLY A 587 9.50 -13.37 -14.61
C GLY A 587 10.13 -14.23 -15.65
#